data_5d1e3924bd77287ff6436095d9a3e674
#
_entry.id   5d1e3924bd77287ff6436095d9a3e674
#
_cell.length_a   1.000
_cell.length_b   1.000
_cell.length_c   1.000
_cell.angle_alpha   90.00
_cell.angle_beta   90.00
_cell.angle_gamma   90.00
#
_symmetry.space_group_name_H-M   'P 1'
#
loop_
_entity.id
_entity.type
_entity.pdbx_description
1 polymer ?
#
loop_
_entity_poly.entity_id
_entity_poly.type
_entity_poly.pdbx_seq_one_letter_code
_entity_poly.pdbx_strand_id
1 'polypeptide(L)'
;MLKALPAILALSLTGAMLPAPPAHAQVPDRALLSTFCDAPNIKGSTCRRAKSYPDAGRRGCDVTLTGDRFAGRFLASGHPLLVANYESGCEPHATDDGGSVVFEQVGGAYVFRSFQPGVRTNECVTLAKDARQDFLVCLAGHMGQGLLETGVAQIVFAQGAGTSIGLSVDMMLTAEDSIDAYGANVVTCRERLKYFELSKLAAGPRKDTVTVDASYADAETIETACGKGFAKPAQTFGELAPGDAYVPEGDEKSGKLVIDLVTRKAALQ
;
A
#
# COMPACT_ATOMS: atom_id res chain seq x y z
N MET A 1 0.24 -42.39 -63.71
CA MET A 1 -0.45 -42.22 -62.41
C MET A 1 0.51 -41.58 -61.42
N LEU A 2 0.51 -40.24 -61.29
CA LEU A 2 1.33 -39.53 -60.33
C LEU A 2 0.53 -39.33 -59.03
N LYS A 3 1.04 -39.83 -57.91
CA LYS A 3 0.51 -39.59 -56.56
C LYS A 3 1.12 -38.30 -56.03
N ALA A 4 0.25 -37.31 -55.73
CA ALA A 4 0.63 -36.08 -55.05
C ALA A 4 0.73 -36.31 -53.54
N LEU A 5 1.85 -35.95 -52.93
CA LEU A 5 2.01 -35.89 -51.46
C LEU A 5 1.45 -34.53 -50.95
N PRO A 6 0.77 -34.49 -49.84
CA PRO A 6 0.38 -33.24 -49.18
C PRO A 6 1.56 -32.68 -48.37
N ALA A 7 1.87 -31.41 -48.57
CA ALA A 7 2.83 -30.66 -47.76
C ALA A 7 2.16 -30.29 -46.45
N ILE A 8 2.73 -30.73 -45.34
CA ILE A 8 2.33 -30.33 -43.99
C ILE A 8 3.04 -29.01 -43.66
N LEU A 9 2.25 -27.94 -43.53
CA LEU A 9 2.71 -26.62 -43.12
C LEU A 9 2.81 -26.61 -41.60
N ALA A 10 4.03 -26.64 -41.05
CA ALA A 10 4.26 -26.50 -39.62
C ALA A 10 4.17 -25.01 -39.24
N LEU A 11 3.10 -24.64 -38.54
CA LEU A 11 2.94 -23.31 -37.92
C LEU A 11 3.80 -23.25 -36.64
N SER A 12 4.92 -22.56 -36.73
CA SER A 12 5.74 -22.25 -35.53
C SER A 12 5.08 -21.11 -34.74
N LEU A 13 4.44 -21.42 -33.61
CA LEU A 13 4.04 -20.45 -32.64
C LEU A 13 5.29 -19.87 -31.92
N THR A 14 5.76 -18.72 -32.36
CA THR A 14 6.69 -17.91 -31.62
C THR A 14 5.93 -17.24 -30.46
N GLY A 15 5.95 -17.88 -29.27
CA GLY A 15 5.45 -17.29 -28.04
C GLY A 15 6.28 -16.03 -27.74
N ALA A 16 5.66 -14.86 -27.81
CA ALA A 16 6.26 -13.62 -27.31
C ALA A 16 6.45 -13.78 -25.80
N MET A 17 7.69 -14.01 -25.36
CA MET A 17 8.07 -13.90 -23.96
C MET A 17 7.85 -12.44 -23.53
N LEU A 18 6.86 -12.20 -22.68
CA LEU A 18 6.73 -10.94 -21.96
C LEU A 18 8.03 -10.72 -21.18
N PRO A 19 8.63 -9.51 -21.23
CA PRO A 19 9.80 -9.24 -20.40
C PRO A 19 9.43 -9.42 -18.94
N ALA A 20 10.19 -10.24 -18.21
CA ALA A 20 10.07 -10.37 -16.77
C ALA A 20 10.19 -8.97 -16.14
N PRO A 21 9.38 -8.65 -15.11
CA PRO A 21 9.53 -7.40 -14.40
C PRO A 21 10.98 -7.28 -13.93
N PRO A 22 11.57 -6.07 -13.98
CA PRO A 22 12.96 -5.89 -13.56
C PRO A 22 13.10 -6.38 -12.13
N ALA A 23 14.01 -7.33 -11.90
CA ALA A 23 14.40 -7.74 -10.56
C ALA A 23 14.78 -6.47 -9.82
N HIS A 24 14.10 -6.16 -8.71
CA HIS A 24 14.43 -5.03 -7.85
C HIS A 24 15.89 -5.20 -7.42
N ALA A 25 16.80 -4.51 -8.08
CA ALA A 25 18.18 -4.48 -7.68
C ALA A 25 18.21 -3.92 -6.25
N GLN A 26 18.50 -4.78 -5.27
CA GLN A 26 18.55 -4.35 -3.88
C GLN A 26 19.72 -3.36 -3.75
N VAL A 27 19.37 -2.09 -3.74
CA VAL A 27 20.37 -1.04 -3.48
C VAL A 27 20.82 -1.17 -2.04
N PRO A 28 22.13 -1.31 -1.74
CA PRO A 28 22.59 -1.43 -0.37
C PRO A 28 22.18 -0.23 0.48
N ASP A 29 21.75 -0.47 1.71
CA ASP A 29 21.35 0.59 2.66
C ASP A 29 22.41 1.67 2.78
N ARG A 30 23.66 1.26 2.89
CA ARG A 30 24.80 2.19 3.00
C ARG A 30 24.88 3.16 1.82
N ALA A 31 24.55 2.73 0.62
CA ALA A 31 24.56 3.61 -0.55
C ALA A 31 23.47 4.67 -0.46
N LEU A 32 22.27 4.29 -0.02
CA LEU A 32 21.17 5.22 0.20
C LEU A 32 21.44 6.16 1.37
N LEU A 33 21.85 5.61 2.51
CA LEU A 33 22.17 6.40 3.71
C LEU A 33 23.25 7.44 3.44
N SER A 34 24.27 7.11 2.65
CA SER A 34 25.38 8.03 2.34
C SER A 34 24.94 9.31 1.59
N THR A 35 23.72 9.36 1.08
CA THR A 35 23.17 10.53 0.38
C THR A 35 22.65 11.61 1.31
N PHE A 36 22.39 11.28 2.59
CA PHE A 36 21.90 12.23 3.60
C PHE A 36 22.54 12.08 4.98
N CYS A 37 23.44 11.15 5.15
CA CYS A 37 24.08 10.81 6.43
C CYS A 37 25.59 10.89 6.33
N ASP A 38 26.22 11.51 7.33
CA ASP A 38 27.68 11.53 7.43
C ASP A 38 28.24 10.12 7.63
N ALA A 39 29.26 9.74 6.89
CA ALA A 39 29.83 8.38 6.88
C ALA A 39 30.13 7.78 8.26
N PRO A 40 30.68 8.52 9.26
CA PRO A 40 30.91 7.99 10.62
C PRO A 40 29.64 7.62 11.37
N ASN A 41 28.49 8.23 10.96
CA ASN A 41 27.19 8.00 11.59
C ASN A 41 26.41 6.83 11.00
N ILE A 42 26.87 6.23 9.89
CA ILE A 42 26.22 5.08 9.27
C ILE A 42 26.62 3.80 10.00
N LYS A 43 25.64 3.10 10.58
CA LYS A 43 25.80 1.81 11.26
C LYS A 43 24.75 0.81 10.74
N GLY A 44 25.19 -0.12 9.89
CA GLY A 44 24.25 -1.05 9.21
C GLY A 44 23.25 -0.28 8.35
N SER A 45 21.95 -0.49 8.62
CA SER A 45 20.82 0.21 7.99
C SER A 45 20.44 1.52 8.68
N THR A 46 21.18 1.99 9.70
CA THR A 46 20.86 3.17 10.50
C THR A 46 21.80 4.32 10.23
N CYS A 47 21.25 5.50 9.99
CA CYS A 47 21.92 6.80 10.12
C CYS A 47 21.71 7.34 11.52
N ARG A 48 22.77 7.46 12.32
CA ARG A 48 22.71 8.10 13.62
C ARG A 48 22.75 9.61 13.49
N ARG A 49 21.82 10.30 14.17
CA ARG A 49 21.75 11.78 14.20
C ARG A 49 21.61 12.40 12.80
N ALA A 50 20.70 11.86 11.99
CA ALA A 50 20.39 12.43 10.67
C ALA A 50 19.92 13.89 10.83
N LYS A 51 20.77 14.84 10.42
CA LYS A 51 20.49 16.28 10.52
C LYS A 51 19.48 16.76 9.49
N SER A 52 19.36 16.04 8.39
CA SER A 52 18.39 16.32 7.32
C SER A 52 16.97 15.87 7.65
N TYR A 53 16.78 15.15 8.78
CA TYR A 53 15.47 14.72 9.20
C TYR A 53 14.62 15.92 9.67
N PRO A 54 13.35 16.06 9.23
CA PRO A 54 12.46 17.09 9.72
C PRO A 54 12.35 17.01 11.26
N ASP A 55 12.30 18.16 11.91
CA ASP A 55 12.17 18.28 13.37
C ASP A 55 13.29 17.63 14.21
N ALA A 56 14.38 17.18 13.57
CA ALA A 56 15.53 16.57 14.25
C ALA A 56 16.16 17.47 15.32
N GLY A 57 15.89 18.77 15.28
CA GLY A 57 16.48 19.75 16.15
C GLY A 57 18.02 19.75 16.07
N ARG A 58 18.68 20.21 17.14
CA ARG A 58 20.16 20.27 17.17
C ARG A 58 20.83 18.90 17.35
N ARG A 59 20.10 17.92 17.86
CA ARG A 59 20.65 16.59 18.19
C ARG A 59 20.64 15.64 17.01
N GLY A 60 19.78 15.87 16.01
CA GLY A 60 19.49 14.93 14.93
C GLY A 60 18.70 13.74 15.44
N CYS A 61 18.11 12.99 14.52
CA CYS A 61 17.35 11.77 14.79
C CYS A 61 18.07 10.56 14.22
N ASP A 62 17.98 9.42 14.90
CA ASP A 62 18.38 8.16 14.31
C ASP A 62 17.33 7.75 13.28
N VAL A 63 17.76 7.41 12.07
CA VAL A 63 16.90 6.97 10.97
C VAL A 63 17.36 5.61 10.51
N THR A 64 16.50 4.60 10.65
CA THR A 64 16.77 3.23 10.24
C THR A 64 15.93 2.89 9.01
N LEU A 65 16.56 2.53 7.90
CA LEU A 65 15.83 2.03 6.73
C LEU A 65 15.27 0.64 7.03
N THR A 66 13.98 0.45 6.73
CA THR A 66 13.23 -0.79 7.03
C THR A 66 12.41 -1.23 5.84
N GLY A 67 11.95 -2.50 5.87
CA GLY A 67 10.95 -3.03 4.95
C GLY A 67 11.32 -3.02 3.47
N ASP A 68 10.29 -3.05 2.66
CA ASP A 68 10.38 -3.10 1.21
C ASP A 68 10.77 -1.75 0.59
N ARG A 69 11.23 -1.84 -0.66
CA ARG A 69 11.60 -0.68 -1.47
C ARG A 69 10.92 -0.76 -2.80
N PHE A 70 10.40 0.38 -3.23
CA PHE A 70 9.64 0.47 -4.46
C PHE A 70 10.31 1.44 -5.42
N ALA A 71 10.69 0.90 -6.58
CA ALA A 71 11.28 1.70 -7.66
C ALA A 71 10.26 1.89 -8.78
N GLY A 72 10.23 3.09 -9.37
CA GLY A 72 9.32 3.40 -10.47
C GLY A 72 9.46 4.84 -10.94
N ARG A 73 8.74 5.18 -11.99
CA ARG A 73 8.65 6.53 -12.55
C ARG A 73 7.38 7.21 -12.05
N PHE A 74 7.36 7.55 -10.78
CA PHE A 74 6.13 8.01 -10.13
C PHE A 74 5.77 9.47 -10.43
N LEU A 75 6.72 10.27 -10.95
CA LEU A 75 6.48 11.63 -11.40
C LEU A 75 6.20 11.68 -12.91
N ALA A 76 5.39 12.65 -13.35
CA ALA A 76 5.11 12.90 -14.76
C ALA A 76 6.39 13.23 -15.58
N SER A 77 7.45 13.70 -14.93
CA SER A 77 8.78 13.88 -15.54
C SER A 77 9.39 12.57 -16.03
N GLY A 78 8.94 11.43 -15.53
CA GLY A 78 9.45 10.11 -15.89
C GLY A 78 10.81 9.78 -15.27
N HIS A 79 11.32 10.60 -14.35
CA HIS A 79 12.57 10.29 -13.64
C HIS A 79 12.37 9.10 -12.72
N PRO A 80 13.29 8.12 -12.71
CA PRO A 80 13.20 6.99 -11.81
C PRO A 80 13.35 7.42 -10.35
N LEU A 81 12.42 7.00 -9.52
CA LEU A 81 12.45 7.19 -8.08
C LEU A 81 12.60 5.85 -7.35
N LEU A 82 13.13 5.91 -6.15
CA LEU A 82 13.12 4.83 -5.18
C LEU A 82 12.49 5.35 -3.88
N VAL A 83 11.52 4.63 -3.37
CA VAL A 83 10.90 4.88 -2.07
C VAL A 83 11.33 3.78 -1.13
N ALA A 84 11.77 4.12 0.05
CA ALA A 84 12.12 3.18 1.11
C ALA A 84 11.45 3.62 2.41
N ASN A 85 10.99 2.66 3.21
CA ASN A 85 10.48 2.95 4.55
C ASN A 85 11.63 3.22 5.52
N TYR A 86 11.34 3.99 6.54
CA TYR A 86 12.24 4.19 7.68
C TYR A 86 11.47 4.23 9.00
N GLU A 87 12.20 3.95 10.06
CA GLU A 87 11.80 4.22 11.45
C GLU A 87 12.74 5.25 12.04
N SER A 88 12.19 6.08 12.94
CA SER A 88 13.02 7.08 13.59
C SER A 88 12.70 7.16 15.08
N GLY A 89 12.67 7.27 15.98
CA GLY A 89 12.34 7.45 17.40
C GLY A 89 12.14 8.92 17.76
N CYS A 90 11.91 9.77 16.74
CA CYS A 90 11.81 11.21 16.94
C CYS A 90 10.40 11.77 16.76
N GLU A 91 9.48 10.97 16.28
CA GLU A 91 8.09 11.37 16.18
C GLU A 91 7.46 11.49 17.57
N PRO A 92 6.64 12.54 17.80
CA PRO A 92 6.10 12.82 19.14
C PRO A 92 5.00 11.87 19.61
N HIS A 93 4.51 10.97 18.74
CA HIS A 93 3.39 10.08 19.04
C HIS A 93 3.64 8.65 18.56
N ALA A 94 3.21 7.69 19.37
CA ALA A 94 3.45 6.26 19.18
C ALA A 94 2.79 5.64 17.92
N THR A 95 1.98 6.37 17.20
CA THR A 95 1.24 5.87 16.04
C THR A 95 1.97 6.03 14.71
N ASP A 96 3.02 6.86 14.65
CA ASP A 96 3.67 7.26 13.40
C ASP A 96 5.20 7.14 13.47
N ASP A 97 5.71 6.09 14.09
CA ASP A 97 7.14 5.84 14.20
C ASP A 97 7.78 5.59 12.82
N GLY A 98 8.04 6.64 12.07
CA GLY A 98 8.71 6.57 10.79
C GLY A 98 7.94 7.19 9.62
N GLY A 99 8.15 6.60 8.44
CA GLY A 99 7.58 7.08 7.19
C GLY A 99 8.32 6.55 5.98
N SER A 100 8.30 7.31 4.90
CA SER A 100 9.04 7.00 3.68
C SER A 100 10.13 8.02 3.39
N VAL A 101 11.21 7.57 2.81
CA VAL A 101 12.27 8.42 2.27
C VAL A 101 12.31 8.24 0.74
N VAL A 102 12.42 9.37 0.04
CA VAL A 102 12.41 9.40 -1.43
C VAL A 102 13.81 9.69 -1.95
N PHE A 103 14.23 8.88 -2.89
CA PHE A 103 15.46 9.06 -3.66
C PHE A 103 15.12 9.18 -5.15
N GLU A 104 15.88 9.96 -5.87
CA GLU A 104 15.83 10.04 -7.33
C GLU A 104 17.11 9.48 -7.92
N GLN A 105 16.99 8.71 -9.00
CA GLN A 105 18.13 8.22 -9.73
C GLN A 105 18.62 9.28 -10.73
N VAL A 106 19.82 9.79 -10.51
CA VAL A 106 20.47 10.80 -11.36
C VAL A 106 21.82 10.27 -11.79
N GLY A 107 22.06 10.13 -13.10
CA GLY A 107 23.32 9.64 -13.62
C GLY A 107 23.72 8.25 -13.12
N GLY A 108 22.75 7.40 -12.81
CA GLY A 108 22.97 6.04 -12.30
C GLY A 108 23.17 5.95 -10.78
N ALA A 109 23.27 7.06 -10.07
CA ALA A 109 23.36 7.13 -8.62
C ALA A 109 22.04 7.60 -8.00
N TYR A 110 21.76 7.17 -6.76
CA TYR A 110 20.63 7.68 -6.00
C TYR A 110 21.00 8.97 -5.28
N VAL A 111 20.10 9.94 -5.29
CA VAL A 111 20.19 11.23 -4.62
C VAL A 111 19.00 11.37 -3.69
N PHE A 112 19.23 11.68 -2.42
CA PHE A 112 18.18 11.97 -1.45
C PHE A 112 17.35 13.17 -1.89
N ARG A 113 16.01 13.06 -1.74
CA ARG A 113 15.07 14.14 -2.07
C ARG A 113 14.30 14.65 -0.88
N SER A 114 13.73 13.74 -0.07
CA SER A 114 12.93 14.15 1.08
C SER A 114 12.66 12.99 2.03
N PHE A 115 12.38 13.33 3.27
CA PHE A 115 11.65 12.50 4.21
C PHE A 115 10.16 12.83 4.14
N GLN A 116 9.33 11.80 4.31
CA GLN A 116 7.87 11.90 4.36
C GLN A 116 7.38 11.21 5.65
N PRO A 117 7.40 11.91 6.80
CA PRO A 117 6.91 11.37 8.07
C PRO A 117 5.44 10.95 7.97
N GLY A 118 5.08 9.84 8.61
CA GLY A 118 3.72 9.32 8.64
C GLY A 118 3.24 8.63 7.35
N VAL A 119 3.98 8.70 6.25
CA VAL A 119 3.63 8.00 5.00
C VAL A 119 4.48 6.74 4.88
N ARG A 120 3.91 5.57 5.21
CA ARG A 120 4.58 4.27 5.06
C ARG A 120 4.10 3.56 3.80
N THR A 121 5.04 2.95 3.09
CA THR A 121 4.79 2.18 1.86
C THR A 121 4.98 0.70 2.17
N ASN A 122 4.00 0.10 2.84
CA ASN A 122 3.98 -1.33 3.12
C ASN A 122 3.09 -2.03 2.08
N GLU A 123 3.42 -3.28 1.76
CA GLU A 123 2.62 -4.11 0.84
C GLU A 123 2.17 -3.33 -0.40
N CYS A 124 3.11 -2.81 -1.18
CA CYS A 124 2.81 -2.03 -2.36
C CYS A 124 3.04 -2.82 -3.65
N VAL A 125 2.32 -2.40 -4.68
CA VAL A 125 2.56 -2.82 -6.07
C VAL A 125 2.85 -1.61 -6.95
N THR A 126 3.83 -1.77 -7.85
CA THR A 126 4.13 -0.78 -8.88
C THR A 126 3.52 -1.26 -10.19
N LEU A 127 2.71 -0.42 -10.82
CA LEU A 127 2.01 -0.72 -12.07
C LEU A 127 2.24 0.38 -13.09
N ALA A 128 2.46 0.02 -14.35
CA ALA A 128 2.60 1.00 -15.41
C ALA A 128 1.27 1.75 -15.63
N LYS A 129 1.28 3.06 -15.43
CA LYS A 129 0.18 3.96 -15.77
C LYS A 129 0.17 4.23 -17.28
N ASP A 130 1.33 4.60 -17.80
CA ASP A 130 1.57 4.84 -19.22
C ASP A 130 3.05 4.57 -19.57
N ALA A 131 3.51 5.02 -20.74
CA ALA A 131 4.90 4.82 -21.18
C ALA A 131 5.95 5.57 -20.31
N ARG A 132 5.53 6.56 -19.53
CA ARG A 132 6.42 7.46 -18.77
C ARG A 132 6.19 7.44 -17.26
N GLN A 133 5.03 6.99 -16.81
CA GLN A 133 4.63 7.07 -15.42
C GLN A 133 4.11 5.74 -14.91
N ASP A 134 4.37 5.47 -13.65
CA ASP A 134 3.91 4.29 -12.92
C ASP A 134 2.99 4.71 -11.76
N PHE A 135 2.04 3.86 -11.40
CA PHE A 135 1.32 3.93 -10.13
C PHE A 135 2.14 3.25 -9.05
N LEU A 136 2.09 3.77 -7.85
CA LEU A 136 2.45 3.05 -6.62
C LEU A 136 1.17 2.93 -5.79
N VAL A 137 0.69 1.70 -5.62
CA VAL A 137 -0.53 1.40 -4.87
C VAL A 137 -0.15 0.55 -3.68
N CYS A 138 -0.59 0.94 -2.49
CA CYS A 138 -0.21 0.29 -1.24
C CYS A 138 -1.45 -0.07 -0.40
N LEU A 139 -1.29 -1.08 0.46
CA LEU A 139 -2.15 -1.18 1.63
C LEU A 139 -1.72 -0.12 2.63
N ALA A 140 -2.70 0.63 3.13
CA ALA A 140 -2.55 1.56 4.23
C ALA A 140 -3.30 1.00 5.45
N GLY A 141 -2.81 1.27 6.65
CA GLY A 141 -3.47 0.84 7.87
C GLY A 141 -3.22 1.84 8.98
N HIS A 142 -4.24 2.05 9.80
CA HIS A 142 -4.17 2.85 11.02
C HIS A 142 -4.95 2.15 12.11
N MET A 143 -4.37 2.08 13.31
CA MET A 143 -5.06 1.52 14.49
C MET A 143 -5.21 2.61 15.55
N GLY A 144 -6.42 2.78 16.04
CA GLY A 144 -6.71 3.71 17.13
C GLY A 144 -7.92 3.26 17.95
N GLN A 145 -7.80 3.27 19.27
CA GLN A 145 -8.90 2.96 20.20
C GLN A 145 -9.61 1.62 19.92
N GLY A 146 -8.88 0.60 19.46
CA GLY A 146 -9.43 -0.71 19.12
C GLY A 146 -10.15 -0.78 17.76
N LEU A 147 -10.06 0.26 16.96
CA LEU A 147 -10.49 0.26 15.56
C LEU A 147 -9.27 0.11 14.67
N LEU A 148 -9.27 -0.86 13.78
CA LEU A 148 -8.27 -1.02 12.73
C LEU A 148 -8.89 -0.57 11.41
N GLU A 149 -8.44 0.56 10.90
CA GLU A 149 -8.77 1.00 9.56
C GLU A 149 -7.70 0.51 8.59
N THR A 150 -8.11 -0.24 7.57
CA THR A 150 -7.25 -0.65 6.45
C THR A 150 -7.76 -0.02 5.16
N GLY A 151 -6.88 0.13 4.20
CA GLY A 151 -7.27 0.74 2.94
C GLY A 151 -6.34 0.42 1.79
N VAL A 152 -6.86 0.55 0.58
CA VAL A 152 -6.06 0.58 -0.64
C VAL A 152 -5.87 2.03 -1.04
N ALA A 153 -4.63 2.47 -1.10
CA ALA A 153 -4.28 3.85 -1.40
C ALA A 153 -3.31 3.94 -2.58
N GLN A 154 -3.48 4.95 -3.42
CA GLN A 154 -2.46 5.37 -4.35
C GLN A 154 -1.52 6.36 -3.64
N ILE A 155 -0.22 6.12 -3.72
CA ILE A 155 0.78 7.10 -3.30
C ILE A 155 1.01 8.06 -4.46
N VAL A 156 0.70 9.32 -4.23
CA VAL A 156 0.82 10.40 -5.23
C VAL A 156 2.08 11.20 -4.96
N PHE A 157 2.89 11.37 -5.99
CA PHE A 157 4.15 12.10 -5.94
C PHE A 157 4.01 13.47 -6.58
N ALA A 158 4.53 14.48 -5.93
CA ALA A 158 4.53 15.85 -6.43
C ALA A 158 5.91 16.50 -6.25
N GLN A 159 6.31 17.30 -7.24
CA GLN A 159 7.51 18.14 -7.09
C GLN A 159 7.25 19.20 -6.02
N GLY A 160 8.07 19.19 -4.99
CA GLY A 160 8.06 20.18 -3.93
C GLY A 160 8.95 21.39 -4.23
N ALA A 161 9.25 22.19 -3.21
CA ALA A 161 10.16 23.31 -3.35
C ALA A 161 11.61 22.83 -3.61
N GLY A 162 12.28 23.49 -4.54
CA GLY A 162 13.65 23.14 -4.92
C GLY A 162 13.71 21.73 -5.57
N THR A 163 14.46 20.84 -4.95
CA THR A 163 14.65 19.46 -5.42
C THR A 163 13.87 18.44 -4.59
N SER A 164 13.05 18.85 -3.63
CA SER A 164 12.28 17.94 -2.79
C SER A 164 11.13 17.31 -3.59
N ILE A 165 10.72 16.11 -3.16
CA ILE A 165 9.57 15.38 -3.73
C ILE A 165 8.63 15.04 -2.57
N GLY A 166 7.42 15.58 -2.62
CA GLY A 166 6.37 15.30 -1.65
C GLY A 166 5.61 14.03 -1.99
N LEU A 167 5.12 13.34 -0.96
CA LEU A 167 4.17 12.25 -1.07
C LEU A 167 2.84 12.65 -0.44
N SER A 168 1.75 12.16 -0.99
CA SER A 168 0.43 12.18 -0.37
C SER A 168 -0.26 10.83 -0.57
N VAL A 169 -1.12 10.49 0.38
CA VAL A 169 -1.92 9.25 0.35
C VAL A 169 -3.29 9.59 -0.21
N ASP A 170 -3.66 8.96 -1.31
CA ASP A 170 -4.94 9.12 -1.97
C ASP A 170 -5.74 7.82 -1.82
N MET A 171 -6.63 7.81 -0.81
CA MET A 171 -7.38 6.62 -0.43
C MET A 171 -8.43 6.28 -1.49
N MET A 172 -8.44 5.04 -1.96
CA MET A 172 -9.37 4.54 -2.98
C MET A 172 -10.47 3.66 -2.38
N LEU A 173 -10.15 2.91 -1.36
CA LEU A 173 -11.06 2.01 -0.65
C LEU A 173 -10.62 1.91 0.80
N THR A 174 -11.58 1.89 1.73
CA THR A 174 -11.36 1.71 3.16
C THR A 174 -12.18 0.53 3.69
N ALA A 175 -11.66 -0.09 4.73
CA ALA A 175 -12.32 -1.11 5.54
C ALA A 175 -12.03 -0.81 7.01
N GLU A 176 -12.97 -1.13 7.88
CA GLU A 176 -12.87 -0.86 9.32
C GLU A 176 -13.21 -2.12 10.10
N ASP A 177 -12.21 -2.66 10.78
CA ASP A 177 -12.36 -3.73 11.75
C ASP A 177 -12.53 -3.13 13.16
N SER A 178 -13.60 -3.52 13.80
CA SER A 178 -13.99 -3.04 15.14
C SER A 178 -14.04 -4.15 16.18
N ILE A 179 -13.51 -5.34 15.87
CA ILE A 179 -13.54 -6.50 16.77
C ILE A 179 -12.86 -6.19 18.10
N ASP A 180 -11.71 -5.53 18.09
CA ASP A 180 -10.99 -5.18 19.32
C ASP A 180 -11.73 -4.15 20.19
N ALA A 181 -12.53 -3.28 19.55
CA ALA A 181 -13.31 -2.27 20.27
C ALA A 181 -14.64 -2.82 20.78
N TYR A 182 -15.31 -3.68 20.03
CA TYR A 182 -16.69 -4.10 20.31
C TYR A 182 -16.87 -5.62 20.45
N GLY A 183 -15.82 -6.42 20.24
CA GLY A 183 -15.90 -7.87 20.21
C GLY A 183 -16.61 -8.44 18.98
N ALA A 184 -16.91 -7.59 18.01
CA ALA A 184 -17.54 -7.91 16.74
C ALA A 184 -17.34 -6.74 15.76
N ASN A 185 -17.52 -7.00 14.48
CA ASN A 185 -17.60 -5.94 13.49
C ASN A 185 -18.93 -5.19 13.57
N VAL A 186 -18.89 -3.86 13.39
CA VAL A 186 -20.08 -3.01 13.46
C VAL A 186 -20.51 -2.61 12.05
N VAL A 187 -21.81 -2.73 11.77
CA VAL A 187 -22.44 -2.31 10.53
C VAL A 187 -23.59 -1.37 10.82
N THR A 188 -23.81 -0.40 9.93
CA THR A 188 -25.00 0.45 9.96
C THR A 188 -26.10 -0.17 9.12
N CYS A 189 -27.31 -0.28 9.67
CA CYS A 189 -28.44 -0.98 9.03
C CYS A 189 -28.94 -0.34 7.71
N ARG A 190 -28.40 0.81 7.33
CA ARG A 190 -28.67 1.46 6.04
C ARG A 190 -27.68 1.07 4.95
N GLU A 191 -26.56 0.48 5.32
CA GLU A 191 -25.52 0.02 4.38
C GLU A 191 -26.02 -1.21 3.61
N ARG A 192 -25.40 -1.48 2.49
CA ARG A 192 -25.61 -2.68 1.68
C ARG A 192 -24.35 -3.50 1.49
N LEU A 193 -23.23 -2.91 1.87
CA LEU A 193 -21.90 -3.51 1.80
C LEU A 193 -20.98 -2.75 2.75
N LYS A 194 -20.29 -3.47 3.62
CA LYS A 194 -19.27 -2.94 4.52
C LYS A 194 -18.06 -3.84 4.45
N TYR A 195 -16.90 -3.26 4.24
CA TYR A 195 -15.62 -3.97 4.33
C TYR A 195 -15.04 -3.83 5.73
N PHE A 196 -14.50 -4.92 6.25
CA PHE A 196 -13.89 -4.96 7.58
C PHE A 196 -12.37 -5.03 7.50
N GLU A 197 -11.81 -5.84 6.59
CA GLU A 197 -10.38 -5.98 6.41
C GLU A 197 -10.03 -6.05 4.92
N LEU A 198 -8.88 -5.45 4.56
CA LEU A 198 -8.27 -5.56 3.25
C LEU A 198 -6.84 -6.10 3.43
N SER A 199 -6.48 -7.13 2.66
CA SER A 199 -5.18 -7.79 2.77
C SER A 199 -4.68 -8.31 1.42
N LYS A 200 -3.39 -8.67 1.33
CA LYS A 200 -2.77 -9.31 0.17
C LYS A 200 -2.95 -8.55 -1.15
N LEU A 201 -2.53 -7.32 -1.17
CA LEU A 201 -2.53 -6.51 -2.37
C LEU A 201 -1.64 -7.12 -3.47
N ALA A 202 -2.17 -7.22 -4.68
CA ALA A 202 -1.44 -7.73 -5.85
C ALA A 202 -1.85 -7.00 -7.12
N ALA A 203 -1.04 -7.13 -8.18
CA ALA A 203 -1.43 -6.68 -9.50
C ALA A 203 -2.67 -7.43 -9.98
N GLY A 204 -3.61 -6.70 -10.57
CA GLY A 204 -4.86 -7.27 -11.06
C GLY A 204 -4.75 -7.86 -12.46
N PRO A 205 -5.86 -8.39 -13.00
CA PRO A 205 -5.88 -9.05 -14.31
C PRO A 205 -5.68 -8.08 -15.49
N ARG A 206 -5.89 -6.79 -15.30
CA ARG A 206 -5.59 -5.73 -16.28
C ARG A 206 -4.48 -4.83 -15.75
N LYS A 207 -3.76 -4.17 -16.63
CA LYS A 207 -2.61 -3.29 -16.32
C LYS A 207 -2.94 -2.15 -15.35
N ASP A 208 -4.18 -1.71 -15.31
CA ASP A 208 -4.69 -0.60 -14.53
C ASP A 208 -5.58 -1.05 -13.36
N THR A 209 -5.41 -2.30 -12.92
CA THR A 209 -6.16 -2.85 -11.79
C THR A 209 -5.24 -3.45 -10.74
N VAL A 210 -5.72 -3.46 -9.50
CA VAL A 210 -5.16 -4.24 -8.39
C VAL A 210 -6.21 -5.20 -7.87
N THR A 211 -5.76 -6.27 -7.23
CA THR A 211 -6.60 -7.19 -6.46
C THR A 211 -6.23 -7.11 -4.99
N VAL A 212 -7.23 -7.29 -4.13
CA VAL A 212 -7.05 -7.36 -2.68
C VAL A 212 -8.03 -8.39 -2.13
N ASP A 213 -7.61 -9.17 -1.14
CA ASP A 213 -8.51 -10.01 -0.38
C ASP A 213 -9.28 -9.13 0.61
N ALA A 214 -10.58 -9.38 0.78
CA ALA A 214 -11.44 -8.60 1.67
C ALA A 214 -12.30 -9.50 2.55
N SER A 215 -12.46 -9.09 3.82
CA SER A 215 -13.53 -9.52 4.70
C SER A 215 -14.63 -8.46 4.66
N TYR A 216 -15.91 -8.89 4.58
CA TYR A 216 -17.02 -7.96 4.38
C TYR A 216 -18.37 -8.52 4.83
N ALA A 217 -19.32 -7.61 5.08
CA ALA A 217 -20.76 -7.92 5.15
C ALA A 217 -21.45 -7.41 3.89
N ASP A 218 -22.20 -8.29 3.22
CA ASP A 218 -23.11 -7.89 2.14
C ASP A 218 -24.50 -7.55 2.67
N ALA A 219 -25.42 -7.22 1.77
CA ALA A 219 -26.78 -6.84 2.14
C ALA A 219 -27.51 -7.90 2.96
N GLU A 220 -27.34 -9.19 2.65
CA GLU A 220 -27.97 -10.30 3.36
C GLU A 220 -27.42 -10.42 4.79
N THR A 221 -26.10 -10.32 4.97
CA THR A 221 -25.45 -10.33 6.28
C THR A 221 -25.89 -9.14 7.12
N ILE A 222 -25.94 -7.94 6.53
CA ILE A 222 -26.38 -6.71 7.22
C ILE A 222 -27.86 -6.80 7.60
N GLU A 223 -28.74 -7.27 6.70
CA GLU A 223 -30.17 -7.45 6.99
C GLU A 223 -30.39 -8.47 8.11
N THR A 224 -29.59 -9.54 8.15
CA THR A 224 -29.63 -10.52 9.24
C THR A 224 -29.23 -9.89 10.56
N ALA A 225 -28.11 -9.15 10.60
CA ALA A 225 -27.61 -8.45 11.78
C ALA A 225 -28.66 -7.47 12.32
N CYS A 226 -29.30 -6.71 11.47
CA CYS A 226 -30.25 -5.66 11.82
C CYS A 226 -31.67 -6.19 12.15
N GLY A 227 -32.08 -7.33 11.56
CA GLY A 227 -33.42 -7.86 11.72
C GLY A 227 -33.60 -8.75 12.94
N LYS A 228 -32.69 -9.68 13.15
CA LYS A 228 -32.74 -10.64 14.27
C LYS A 228 -31.75 -10.28 15.39
N GLY A 229 -30.72 -9.51 15.06
CA GLY A 229 -29.56 -9.28 15.88
C GLY A 229 -28.71 -10.54 16.02
N PHE A 230 -27.41 -10.40 15.98
CA PHE A 230 -26.50 -11.41 16.52
C PHE A 230 -26.44 -11.25 18.05
N ALA A 231 -26.03 -12.28 18.75
CA ALA A 231 -25.81 -12.18 20.18
C ALA A 231 -24.78 -11.09 20.47
N LYS A 232 -25.11 -10.23 21.44
CA LYS A 232 -24.16 -9.17 21.88
C LYS A 232 -22.89 -9.86 22.38
N PRO A 233 -21.70 -9.44 21.92
CA PRO A 233 -20.44 -9.95 22.42
C PRO A 233 -20.32 -9.80 23.95
N ALA A 234 -19.64 -10.75 24.60
CA ALA A 234 -19.49 -10.76 26.04
C ALA A 234 -18.65 -9.59 26.58
N GLN A 235 -17.76 -9.05 25.73
CA GLN A 235 -16.90 -7.91 26.05
C GLN A 235 -17.10 -6.83 24.98
N THR A 236 -17.66 -5.70 25.36
CA THR A 236 -17.76 -4.52 24.51
C THR A 236 -17.25 -3.31 25.28
N PHE A 237 -16.42 -2.51 24.65
CA PHE A 237 -15.93 -1.25 25.23
C PHE A 237 -16.92 -0.09 25.07
N GLY A 238 -17.99 -0.28 24.29
CA GLY A 238 -18.97 0.76 24.03
C GLY A 238 -20.38 0.22 23.76
N GLU A 239 -21.35 1.13 23.75
CA GLU A 239 -22.69 0.84 23.25
C GLU A 239 -22.79 1.23 21.77
N LEU A 240 -23.51 0.42 20.99
CA LEU A 240 -23.79 0.73 19.61
C LEU A 240 -24.67 1.99 19.49
N ALA A 241 -24.41 2.77 18.45
CA ALA A 241 -25.32 3.84 18.09
C ALA A 241 -26.69 3.29 17.61
N PRO A 242 -27.80 4.02 17.80
CA PRO A 242 -29.09 3.62 17.27
C PRO A 242 -29.03 3.39 15.74
N GLY A 243 -29.38 2.21 15.28
CA GLY A 243 -29.35 1.83 13.89
C GLY A 243 -28.08 1.10 13.45
N ASP A 244 -27.20 0.75 14.39
CA ASP A 244 -26.06 -0.13 14.15
C ASP A 244 -26.34 -1.55 14.69
N ALA A 245 -25.62 -2.52 14.16
CA ALA A 245 -25.73 -3.92 14.52
C ALA A 245 -24.35 -4.59 14.53
N TYR A 246 -24.24 -5.71 15.27
CA TYR A 246 -23.03 -6.52 15.33
C TYR A 246 -23.03 -7.58 14.25
N VAL A 247 -21.86 -7.78 13.61
CA VAL A 247 -21.53 -8.96 12.80
C VAL A 247 -20.37 -9.67 13.50
N PRO A 248 -20.58 -10.83 14.13
CA PRO A 248 -19.53 -11.56 14.82
C PRO A 248 -18.43 -11.99 13.86
N GLU A 249 -17.23 -12.15 14.39
CA GLU A 249 -16.13 -12.80 13.69
C GLU A 249 -16.57 -14.22 13.25
N GLY A 250 -16.38 -14.52 11.96
CA GLY A 250 -16.80 -15.78 11.34
C GLY A 250 -18.18 -15.75 10.67
N ASP A 251 -19.02 -14.74 10.90
CA ASP A 251 -20.28 -14.51 10.15
C ASP A 251 -20.08 -13.55 8.96
N GLU A 252 -18.91 -13.00 8.83
CA GLU A 252 -18.47 -12.19 7.69
C GLU A 252 -18.17 -13.07 6.47
N LYS A 253 -18.32 -12.49 5.29
CA LYS A 253 -17.95 -13.11 4.03
C LYS A 253 -16.52 -12.74 3.65
N SER A 254 -15.85 -13.64 2.96
CA SER A 254 -14.53 -13.38 2.38
C SER A 254 -14.62 -13.40 0.87
N GLY A 255 -13.85 -12.55 0.20
CA GLY A 255 -13.81 -12.48 -1.24
C GLY A 255 -12.60 -11.74 -1.77
N LYS A 256 -12.46 -11.74 -3.07
CA LYS A 256 -11.43 -10.99 -3.76
C LYS A 256 -12.05 -9.78 -4.46
N LEU A 257 -11.48 -8.60 -4.23
CA LEU A 257 -11.86 -7.39 -4.92
C LEU A 257 -10.91 -7.13 -6.09
N VAL A 258 -11.45 -6.60 -7.17
CA VAL A 258 -10.68 -5.95 -8.22
C VAL A 258 -10.97 -4.46 -8.15
N ILE A 259 -9.92 -3.66 -8.00
CA ILE A 259 -10.01 -2.21 -7.95
C ILE A 259 -9.43 -1.65 -9.24
N ASP A 260 -10.22 -0.87 -9.97
CA ASP A 260 -9.82 -0.15 -11.16
C ASP A 260 -9.21 1.19 -10.74
N LEU A 261 -7.94 1.40 -11.06
CA LEU A 261 -7.16 2.56 -10.62
C LEU A 261 -7.56 3.87 -11.33
N VAL A 262 -8.21 3.76 -12.48
CA VAL A 262 -8.65 4.92 -13.27
C VAL A 262 -10.03 5.39 -12.83
N THR A 263 -10.97 4.45 -12.73
CA THR A 263 -12.36 4.77 -12.33
C THR A 263 -12.58 4.76 -10.83
N ARG A 264 -11.62 4.25 -10.06
CA ARG A 264 -11.68 4.07 -8.59
C ARG A 264 -12.85 3.23 -8.12
N LYS A 265 -13.26 2.27 -8.93
CA LYS A 265 -14.34 1.35 -8.60
C LYS A 265 -13.79 0.02 -8.16
N ALA A 266 -14.30 -0.49 -7.05
CA ALA A 266 -14.06 -1.84 -6.59
C ALA A 266 -15.23 -2.75 -6.99
N ALA A 267 -14.93 -4.00 -7.34
CA ALA A 267 -15.91 -5.03 -7.63
C ALA A 267 -15.46 -6.35 -7.02
N LEU A 268 -16.38 -7.04 -6.34
CA LEU A 268 -16.21 -8.43 -5.91
C LEU A 268 -16.15 -9.35 -7.13
N GLN A 269 -15.21 -10.31 -7.06
CA GLN A 269 -15.07 -11.40 -8.05
C GLN A 269 -15.83 -12.64 -7.60
#